data_4ef17c426e4c3263884a1d66123b5087
#
_entry.id   4ef17c426e4c3263884a1d66123b5087
#
_cell.length_a   1.000
_cell.length_b   1.000
_cell.length_c   1.000
_cell.angle_alpha   90.00
_cell.angle_beta   90.00
_cell.angle_gamma   90.00
#
_symmetry.space_group_name_H-M   'P 1'
#
loop_
_entity.id
_entity.type
_entity.pdbx_description
1 polymer ?
#
loop_
_entity_poly.entity_id
_entity_poly.type
_entity_poly.pdbx_seq_one_letter_code
_entity_poly.pdbx_strand_id
1 'polypeptide(L)'
;MLKLDTIPFFDNHTHCISADSTPVEPLDLALAFCHGWGPVLPNGMALSTSAERSCCNAEYKKHAMNTGVFKMLICQLARYYGCEAEAETVAAERNRRTAQDGKAYVKALYEDSGVIAEVVDEGVPMNDPSLECFPVKVLRLFQMDPAIRRQLAVACSYDELYGWFEETVRRKKQEGYIGLKSHVLELLDEAPHDVSPKEGALYFESAKAGDRTAFGRVYLSLF
;
A
#
# COMPACT_ATOMS: atom_id res chain seq x y z
N MET A 1 -9.69 32.82 10.65
CA MET A 1 -8.75 31.67 10.46
C MET A 1 -9.53 30.41 10.76
N LEU A 2 -9.66 29.51 9.80
CA LEU A 2 -10.32 28.20 10.02
C LEU A 2 -9.48 27.39 11.01
N LYS A 3 -10.12 26.87 12.06
CA LYS A 3 -9.48 25.92 12.98
C LYS A 3 -9.62 24.54 12.39
N LEU A 4 -8.60 24.07 11.69
CA LEU A 4 -8.60 22.75 11.04
C LEU A 4 -8.46 21.60 12.03
N ASP A 5 -7.87 21.85 13.17
CA ASP A 5 -7.62 20.92 14.28
C ASP A 5 -8.90 20.36 14.95
N THR A 6 -10.06 20.93 14.62
CA THR A 6 -11.37 20.46 15.11
C THR A 6 -12.20 19.74 14.04
N ILE A 7 -11.67 19.62 12.82
CA ILE A 7 -12.37 18.95 11.72
C ILE A 7 -11.94 17.49 11.67
N PRO A 8 -12.89 16.53 11.81
CA PRO A 8 -12.55 15.13 11.69
C PRO A 8 -12.08 14.80 10.28
N PHE A 9 -11.07 13.93 10.17
CA PHE A 9 -10.52 13.50 8.91
C PHE A 9 -11.10 12.16 8.48
N PHE A 10 -11.43 12.08 7.20
CA PHE A 10 -11.64 10.82 6.50
C PHE A 10 -10.42 10.57 5.63
N ASP A 11 -9.61 9.56 5.97
CA ASP A 11 -8.50 9.17 5.13
C ASP A 11 -8.98 8.27 4.00
N ASN A 12 -8.77 8.70 2.77
CA ASN A 12 -9.27 8.00 1.60
C ASN A 12 -8.27 6.98 1.02
N HIS A 13 -7.09 6.86 1.60
CA HIS A 13 -6.11 5.86 1.16
C HIS A 13 -5.05 5.58 2.22
N THR A 14 -5.10 4.39 2.78
CA THR A 14 -4.05 3.87 3.65
C THR A 14 -3.78 2.39 3.36
N HIS A 15 -2.75 1.86 3.97
CA HIS A 15 -2.43 0.43 3.96
C HIS A 15 -2.60 -0.18 5.35
N CYS A 16 -2.47 -1.50 5.45
CA CYS A 16 -2.53 -2.19 6.73
C CYS A 16 -1.47 -1.65 7.70
N ILE A 17 -1.87 -1.51 8.96
CA ILE A 17 -1.01 -1.04 10.06
C ILE A 17 -0.69 -2.19 10.99
N SER A 18 0.38 -2.05 11.76
CA SER A 18 0.75 -3.01 12.78
C SER A 18 0.74 -2.36 14.17
N ALA A 19 0.15 -3.05 15.14
CA ALA A 19 0.28 -2.74 16.56
C ALA A 19 1.41 -3.54 17.23
N ASP A 20 2.34 -4.05 16.43
CA ASP A 20 3.49 -4.81 16.88
C ASP A 20 4.41 -3.97 17.77
N SER A 21 4.91 -4.60 18.83
CA SER A 21 5.86 -4.01 19.77
C SER A 21 7.32 -4.18 19.36
N THR A 22 7.59 -4.75 18.19
CA THR A 22 8.95 -4.89 17.66
C THR A 22 9.67 -3.54 17.66
N PRO A 23 10.84 -3.42 18.32
CA PRO A 23 11.59 -2.19 18.31
C PRO A 23 12.01 -1.78 16.90
N VAL A 24 11.94 -0.49 16.62
CA VAL A 24 12.46 0.10 15.39
C VAL A 24 13.75 0.86 15.67
N GLU A 25 14.69 0.80 14.75
CA GLU A 25 15.87 1.65 14.74
C GLU A 25 15.53 3.02 14.12
N PRO A 26 16.30 4.08 14.39
CA PRO A 26 16.06 5.40 13.79
C PRO A 26 15.98 5.35 12.26
N LEU A 27 16.79 4.52 11.62
CA LEU A 27 16.77 4.29 10.18
C LEU A 27 15.47 3.66 9.67
N ASP A 28 14.78 2.86 10.49
CA ASP A 28 13.52 2.23 10.09
C ASP A 28 12.39 3.24 10.01
N LEU A 29 12.43 4.32 10.81
CA LEU A 29 11.49 5.42 10.70
C LEU A 29 11.55 6.09 9.32
N ALA A 30 12.72 6.10 8.68
CA ALA A 30 12.87 6.66 7.34
C ALA A 30 12.08 5.87 6.29
N LEU A 31 11.88 4.57 6.46
CA LEU A 31 11.12 3.73 5.52
C LEU A 31 9.61 3.93 5.65
N ALA A 32 9.10 4.32 6.81
CA ALA A 32 7.68 4.53 7.04
C ALA A 32 7.05 5.60 6.12
N PHE A 33 7.89 6.50 5.57
CA PHE A 33 7.46 7.61 4.71
C PHE A 33 7.96 7.51 3.27
N CYS A 34 8.66 6.45 2.94
CA CYS A 34 9.20 6.21 1.61
C CYS A 34 8.44 5.08 0.90
N HIS A 35 7.15 4.99 1.13
CA HIS A 35 6.32 3.98 0.49
C HIS A 35 6.43 4.05 -1.04
N GLY A 36 6.75 2.91 -1.65
CA GLY A 36 6.91 2.80 -3.10
C GLY A 36 8.23 3.32 -3.69
N TRP A 37 9.05 3.97 -2.87
CA TRP A 37 10.35 4.47 -3.30
C TRP A 37 11.43 3.48 -2.84
N GLY A 38 11.58 2.39 -3.55
CA GLY A 38 12.77 1.56 -3.43
C GLY A 38 14.02 2.34 -3.87
N PRO A 39 15.21 1.81 -3.65
CA PRO A 39 16.43 2.45 -4.14
C PRO A 39 16.29 2.65 -5.65
N VAL A 40 16.44 3.91 -6.09
CA VAL A 40 16.56 4.23 -7.52
C VAL A 40 17.87 3.63 -7.97
N LEU A 41 17.78 2.49 -8.63
CA LEU A 41 18.97 1.84 -9.18
C LEU A 41 19.37 2.55 -10.47
N PRO A 42 20.65 2.91 -10.61
CA PRO A 42 21.12 3.41 -11.89
C PRO A 42 20.82 2.42 -13.02
N ASN A 43 20.26 2.92 -14.12
CA ASN A 43 20.06 2.16 -15.37
C ASN A 43 19.11 0.97 -15.32
N GLY A 44 18.09 0.98 -14.48
CA GLY A 44 17.05 -0.08 -14.48
C GLY A 44 17.60 -1.46 -14.05
N MET A 45 18.70 -1.51 -13.31
CA MET A 45 19.25 -2.77 -12.79
C MET A 45 18.24 -3.42 -11.85
N ALA A 46 17.79 -4.63 -12.20
CA ALA A 46 17.08 -5.48 -11.28
C ALA A 46 18.07 -6.05 -10.23
N LEU A 47 17.75 -5.88 -8.94
CA LEU A 47 18.55 -6.53 -7.89
C LEU A 47 18.28 -8.03 -7.90
N SER A 48 19.31 -8.81 -8.20
CA SER A 48 19.19 -10.25 -8.42
C SER A 48 19.22 -11.06 -7.11
N THR A 49 19.85 -10.55 -6.05
CA THR A 49 20.01 -11.26 -4.78
C THR A 49 19.43 -10.51 -3.59
N SER A 50 19.11 -11.26 -2.51
CA SER A 50 18.64 -10.68 -1.25
C SER A 50 19.73 -9.83 -0.57
N ALA A 51 21.01 -10.20 -0.74
CA ALA A 51 22.15 -9.43 -0.21
C ALA A 51 22.28 -8.08 -0.88
N GLU A 52 22.16 -8.00 -2.21
CA GLU A 52 22.17 -6.74 -2.96
C GLU A 52 21.01 -5.85 -2.54
N ARG A 53 19.80 -6.40 -2.39
CA ARG A 53 18.63 -5.65 -1.89
C ARG A 53 18.87 -5.10 -0.49
N SER A 54 19.43 -5.89 0.42
CA SER A 54 19.74 -5.45 1.78
C SER A 54 20.78 -4.33 1.81
N CYS A 55 21.83 -4.43 0.99
CA CYS A 55 22.84 -3.39 0.87
C CYS A 55 22.25 -2.08 0.33
N CYS A 56 21.48 -2.15 -0.75
CA CYS A 56 20.81 -0.99 -1.32
C CYS A 56 19.81 -0.35 -0.35
N ASN A 57 19.05 -1.16 0.39
CA ASN A 57 18.13 -0.64 1.41
C ASN A 57 18.86 0.08 2.53
N ALA A 58 19.99 -0.43 3.00
CA ALA A 58 20.79 0.23 4.03
C ALA A 58 21.32 1.59 3.57
N GLU A 59 21.80 1.67 2.33
CA GLU A 59 22.27 2.93 1.75
C GLU A 59 21.13 3.91 1.51
N TYR A 60 20.01 3.42 1.00
CA TYR A 60 18.81 4.22 0.82
C TYR A 60 18.29 4.84 2.13
N LYS A 61 18.24 4.06 3.22
CA LYS A 61 17.85 4.54 4.55
C LYS A 61 18.70 5.75 4.98
N LYS A 62 20.02 5.69 4.80
CA LYS A 62 20.92 6.80 5.14
C LYS A 62 20.60 8.07 4.37
N HIS A 63 20.28 7.97 3.08
CA HIS A 63 19.86 9.11 2.27
C HIS A 63 18.47 9.62 2.66
N ALA A 64 17.54 8.71 2.94
CA ALA A 64 16.18 9.05 3.35
C ALA A 64 16.14 9.90 4.63
N MET A 65 17.02 9.66 5.59
CA MET A 65 17.14 10.47 6.81
C MET A 65 17.51 11.93 6.55
N ASN A 66 18.07 12.26 5.40
CA ASN A 66 18.43 13.63 5.02
C ASN A 66 17.30 14.35 4.27
N THR A 67 16.19 13.69 3.97
CA THR A 67 15.06 14.30 3.28
C THR A 67 14.27 15.25 4.18
N GLY A 68 13.65 16.26 3.56
CA GLY A 68 12.75 17.18 4.28
C GLY A 68 11.56 16.44 4.91
N VAL A 69 11.03 15.42 4.23
CA VAL A 69 9.91 14.59 4.73
C VAL A 69 10.29 13.88 6.01
N PHE A 70 11.46 13.21 6.05
CA PHE A 70 11.92 12.54 7.25
C PHE A 70 12.11 13.52 8.42
N LYS A 71 12.78 14.66 8.17
CA LYS A 71 12.99 15.68 9.21
C LYS A 71 11.69 16.24 9.75
N MET A 72 10.72 16.50 8.87
CA MET A 72 9.39 16.96 9.26
C MET A 72 8.69 15.92 10.14
N LEU A 73 8.75 14.63 9.78
CA LEU A 73 8.21 13.54 10.57
C LEU A 73 8.80 13.50 11.97
N ILE A 74 10.14 13.51 12.08
CA ILE A 74 10.83 13.48 13.37
C ILE A 74 10.38 14.66 14.25
N CYS A 75 10.26 15.87 13.67
CA CYS A 75 9.74 17.02 14.38
C CYS A 75 8.28 16.83 14.84
N GLN A 76 7.42 16.25 14.02
CA GLN A 76 6.02 16.00 14.37
C GLN A 76 5.88 14.95 15.46
N LEU A 77 6.59 13.83 15.34
CA LEU A 77 6.59 12.78 16.36
C LEU A 77 7.20 13.27 17.69
N ALA A 78 8.32 14.00 17.64
CA ALA A 78 8.93 14.59 18.81
C ALA A 78 7.96 15.54 19.55
N ARG A 79 7.23 16.37 18.81
CA ARG A 79 6.19 17.24 19.36
C ARG A 79 5.07 16.44 20.02
N TYR A 80 4.58 15.40 19.34
CA TYR A 80 3.55 14.50 19.88
C TYR A 80 4.01 13.76 21.13
N TYR A 81 5.26 13.30 21.16
CA TYR A 81 5.84 12.59 22.30
C TYR A 81 6.27 13.52 23.46
N GLY A 82 6.50 14.80 23.17
CA GLY A 82 7.07 15.75 24.12
C GLY A 82 8.56 15.50 24.39
N CYS A 83 9.32 15.10 23.37
CA CYS A 83 10.75 14.81 23.45
C CYS A 83 11.57 15.63 22.45
N GLU A 84 12.89 15.48 22.50
CA GLU A 84 13.78 16.15 21.54
C GLU A 84 13.59 15.61 20.12
N ALA A 85 13.73 16.51 19.11
CA ALA A 85 13.54 16.18 17.69
C ALA A 85 14.78 15.50 17.08
N GLU A 86 15.25 14.45 17.74
CA GLU A 86 16.35 13.59 17.32
C GLU A 86 15.80 12.20 16.98
N ALA A 87 16.27 11.61 15.89
CA ALA A 87 15.72 10.35 15.39
C ALA A 87 15.84 9.20 16.40
N GLU A 88 16.95 9.15 17.13
CA GLU A 88 17.22 8.19 18.20
C GLU A 88 16.25 8.34 19.36
N THR A 89 16.00 9.58 19.79
CA THR A 89 15.07 9.88 20.88
C THR A 89 13.63 9.55 20.50
N VAL A 90 13.22 9.89 19.27
CA VAL A 90 11.89 9.59 18.74
C VAL A 90 11.69 8.08 18.60
N ALA A 91 12.68 7.33 18.08
CA ALA A 91 12.61 5.88 17.97
C ALA A 91 12.50 5.21 19.35
N ALA A 92 13.32 5.65 20.31
CA ALA A 92 13.30 5.13 21.67
C ALA A 92 11.94 5.36 22.36
N GLU A 93 11.34 6.54 22.20
CA GLU A 93 10.04 6.86 22.80
C GLU A 93 8.90 6.09 22.13
N ARG A 94 8.93 5.95 20.79
CA ARG A 94 8.00 5.06 20.07
C ARG A 94 8.09 3.63 20.61
N ASN A 95 9.30 3.09 20.71
CA ASN A 95 9.54 1.73 21.18
C ASN A 95 9.05 1.53 22.62
N ARG A 96 9.29 2.50 23.48
CA ARG A 96 8.79 2.47 24.87
C ARG A 96 7.25 2.41 24.92
N ARG A 97 6.56 3.22 24.11
CA ARG A 97 5.09 3.25 24.08
C ARG A 97 4.50 1.97 23.52
N THR A 98 5.03 1.46 22.42
CA THR A 98 4.54 0.23 21.80
C THR A 98 4.83 -1.02 22.65
N ALA A 99 5.94 -1.05 23.37
CA ALA A 99 6.25 -2.12 24.33
C ALA A 99 5.28 -2.18 25.51
N GLN A 100 4.70 -1.05 25.90
CA GLN A 100 3.69 -1.00 26.95
C GLN A 100 2.33 -1.54 26.47
N ASP A 101 1.84 -1.01 25.37
CA ASP A 101 0.60 -1.43 24.71
C ASP A 101 0.54 -0.87 23.26
N GLY A 102 0.84 -1.71 22.29
CA GLY A 102 0.84 -1.32 20.89
C GLY A 102 -0.53 -0.88 20.36
N LYS A 103 -1.62 -1.52 20.83
CA LYS A 103 -2.98 -1.15 20.42
C LYS A 103 -3.40 0.20 21.02
N ALA A 104 -3.10 0.42 22.28
CA ALA A 104 -3.37 1.72 22.94
C ALA A 104 -2.54 2.83 22.27
N TYR A 105 -1.29 2.55 21.89
CA TYR A 105 -0.45 3.50 21.16
C TYR A 105 -1.06 3.88 19.80
N VAL A 106 -1.48 2.91 19.00
CA VAL A 106 -2.15 3.16 17.72
C VAL A 106 -3.42 4.00 17.94
N LYS A 107 -4.24 3.62 18.91
CA LYS A 107 -5.46 4.37 19.23
C LYS A 107 -5.18 5.82 19.59
N ALA A 108 -4.16 6.07 20.39
CA ALA A 108 -3.78 7.44 20.79
C ALA A 108 -3.31 8.30 19.60
N LEU A 109 -2.62 7.71 18.61
CA LEU A 109 -2.25 8.41 17.38
C LEU A 109 -3.47 8.81 16.56
N TYR A 110 -4.46 7.93 16.46
CA TYR A 110 -5.71 8.22 15.74
C TYR A 110 -6.53 9.30 16.43
N GLU A 111 -6.60 9.26 17.77
CA GLU A 111 -7.27 10.29 18.57
C GLU A 111 -6.61 11.66 18.39
N ASP A 112 -5.28 11.73 18.38
CA ASP A 112 -4.51 12.96 18.16
C ASP A 112 -4.68 13.51 16.74
N SER A 113 -4.68 12.63 15.74
CA SER A 113 -4.83 13.03 14.34
C SER A 113 -6.25 13.41 13.95
N GLY A 114 -7.27 12.99 14.71
CA GLY A 114 -8.69 13.24 14.40
C GLY A 114 -9.23 12.42 13.23
N VAL A 115 -8.54 11.34 12.84
CA VAL A 115 -9.03 10.40 11.82
C VAL A 115 -10.21 9.60 12.36
N ILE A 116 -11.32 9.58 11.61
CA ILE A 116 -12.57 8.90 12.01
C ILE A 116 -12.91 7.67 11.17
N ALA A 117 -12.31 7.56 10.01
CA ALA A 117 -12.45 6.40 9.13
C ALA A 117 -11.29 6.34 8.13
N GLU A 118 -10.99 5.13 7.69
CA GLU A 118 -9.91 4.81 6.77
C GLU A 118 -10.41 4.01 5.57
N VAL A 119 -9.96 4.38 4.37
CA VAL A 119 -10.09 3.51 3.20
C VAL A 119 -8.79 2.71 3.05
N VAL A 120 -8.88 1.41 3.30
CA VAL A 120 -7.70 0.53 3.38
C VAL A 120 -7.54 -0.27 2.09
N ASP A 121 -6.40 -0.09 1.43
CA ASP A 121 -5.88 -1.02 0.45
C ASP A 121 -5.08 -2.11 1.21
N GLU A 122 -5.70 -3.27 1.38
CA GLU A 122 -5.11 -4.36 2.17
C GLU A 122 -3.83 -4.94 1.54
N GLY A 123 -3.67 -4.75 0.23
CA GLY A 123 -2.58 -5.40 -0.49
C GLY A 123 -2.77 -6.92 -0.56
N VAL A 124 -1.69 -7.66 -0.39
CA VAL A 124 -1.66 -9.12 -0.41
C VAL A 124 -0.84 -9.61 0.80
N PRO A 125 -1.38 -10.51 1.65
CA PRO A 125 -2.67 -11.20 1.53
C PRO A 125 -3.87 -10.31 1.92
N MET A 126 -5.02 -10.57 1.30
CA MET A 126 -6.29 -9.94 1.72
C MET A 126 -6.82 -10.59 3.00
N ASN A 127 -7.63 -9.85 3.76
CA ASN A 127 -8.08 -10.19 5.11
C ASN A 127 -6.91 -10.30 6.10
N ASP A 128 -5.97 -9.38 6.02
CA ASP A 128 -4.86 -9.29 6.94
C ASP A 128 -5.37 -9.05 8.37
N PRO A 129 -4.89 -9.82 9.38
CA PRO A 129 -5.27 -9.61 10.78
C PRO A 129 -4.97 -8.20 11.30
N SER A 130 -4.05 -7.47 10.66
CA SER A 130 -3.74 -6.09 11.01
C SER A 130 -4.92 -5.12 10.84
N LEU A 131 -5.95 -5.49 10.06
CA LEU A 131 -7.20 -4.72 9.99
C LEU A 131 -7.88 -4.55 11.37
N GLU A 132 -7.68 -5.49 12.29
CA GLU A 132 -8.18 -5.40 13.66
C GLU A 132 -7.42 -4.38 14.52
N CYS A 133 -6.28 -3.87 14.03
CA CYS A 133 -5.50 -2.83 14.72
C CYS A 133 -6.08 -1.43 14.53
N PHE A 134 -6.92 -1.21 13.52
CA PHE A 134 -7.55 0.09 13.29
C PHE A 134 -8.58 0.42 14.39
N PRO A 135 -8.41 1.52 15.10
CA PRO A 135 -9.37 1.93 16.15
C PRO A 135 -10.58 2.68 15.60
N VAL A 136 -10.67 2.81 14.28
CA VAL A 136 -11.69 3.56 13.55
C VAL A 136 -12.38 2.67 12.52
N LYS A 137 -13.44 3.20 11.86
CA LYS A 137 -14.12 2.47 10.80
C LYS A 137 -13.21 2.22 9.62
N VAL A 138 -13.07 0.96 9.22
CA VAL A 138 -12.32 0.53 8.04
C VAL A 138 -13.28 0.32 6.87
N LEU A 139 -12.93 0.90 5.73
CA LEU A 139 -13.59 0.74 4.44
C LEU A 139 -12.57 0.10 3.48
N ARG A 140 -12.86 -1.12 3.02
CA ARG A 140 -11.89 -1.97 2.34
C ARG A 140 -11.93 -1.80 0.83
N LEU A 141 -10.76 -1.76 0.18
CA LEU A 141 -10.59 -1.83 -1.26
C LEU A 141 -10.15 -3.24 -1.68
N PHE A 142 -10.76 -3.74 -2.73
CA PHE A 142 -10.32 -4.99 -3.34
C PHE A 142 -9.21 -4.73 -4.36
N GLN A 143 -8.01 -5.24 -4.10
CA GLN A 143 -6.88 -5.14 -5.01
C GLN A 143 -7.03 -6.15 -6.16
N MET A 144 -7.25 -5.66 -7.36
CA MET A 144 -7.60 -6.49 -8.52
C MET A 144 -6.39 -7.10 -9.23
N ASP A 145 -5.29 -6.35 -9.33
CA ASP A 145 -4.16 -6.75 -10.18
C ASP A 145 -3.61 -8.15 -9.87
N PRO A 146 -3.30 -8.50 -8.61
CA PRO A 146 -2.81 -9.83 -8.29
C PRO A 146 -3.88 -10.91 -8.47
N ALA A 147 -5.16 -10.57 -8.28
CA ALA A 147 -6.26 -11.50 -8.43
C ALA A 147 -6.48 -11.84 -9.92
N ILE A 148 -6.51 -10.84 -10.79
CA ILE A 148 -6.64 -11.01 -12.24
C ILE A 148 -5.42 -11.78 -12.79
N ARG A 149 -4.19 -11.46 -12.36
CA ARG A 149 -3.00 -12.20 -12.79
C ARG A 149 -3.07 -13.70 -12.45
N ARG A 150 -3.50 -14.02 -11.23
CA ARG A 150 -3.66 -15.43 -10.80
C ARG A 150 -4.72 -16.15 -11.63
N GLN A 151 -5.85 -15.49 -11.86
CA GLN A 151 -6.93 -16.10 -12.65
C GLN A 151 -6.57 -16.25 -14.12
N LEU A 152 -5.91 -15.26 -14.74
CA LEU A 152 -5.41 -15.35 -16.11
C LEU A 152 -4.51 -16.56 -16.31
N ALA A 153 -3.64 -16.87 -15.34
CA ALA A 153 -2.72 -18.00 -15.44
C ALA A 153 -3.45 -19.36 -15.54
N VAL A 154 -4.64 -19.49 -14.95
CA VAL A 154 -5.39 -20.77 -14.88
C VAL A 154 -6.60 -20.80 -15.82
N ALA A 155 -7.16 -19.66 -16.23
CA ALA A 155 -8.31 -19.61 -17.12
C ALA A 155 -8.00 -20.26 -18.49
N CYS A 156 -8.98 -21.01 -19.01
CA CYS A 156 -8.87 -21.67 -20.30
C CYS A 156 -9.30 -20.78 -21.48
N SER A 157 -10.03 -19.70 -21.20
CA SER A 157 -10.47 -18.75 -22.20
C SER A 157 -10.67 -17.35 -21.61
N TYR A 158 -10.77 -16.35 -22.50
CA TYR A 158 -11.12 -15.00 -22.09
C TYR A 158 -12.52 -14.93 -21.45
N ASP A 159 -13.50 -15.66 -21.99
CA ASP A 159 -14.86 -15.66 -21.45
C ASP A 159 -14.92 -16.23 -20.03
N GLU A 160 -14.08 -17.22 -19.73
CA GLU A 160 -13.94 -17.75 -18.36
C GLU A 160 -13.33 -16.69 -17.43
N LEU A 161 -12.29 -15.99 -17.86
CA LEU A 161 -11.69 -14.90 -17.08
C LEU A 161 -12.69 -13.77 -16.83
N TYR A 162 -13.43 -13.37 -17.86
CA TYR A 162 -14.43 -12.30 -17.79
C TYR A 162 -15.56 -12.67 -16.83
N GLY A 163 -16.13 -13.86 -16.96
CA GLY A 163 -17.18 -14.35 -16.08
C GLY A 163 -16.70 -14.44 -14.61
N TRP A 164 -15.48 -14.92 -14.38
CA TRP A 164 -14.87 -14.93 -13.05
C TRP A 164 -14.71 -13.52 -12.49
N PHE A 165 -14.30 -12.56 -13.30
CA PHE A 165 -14.13 -11.17 -12.87
C PHE A 165 -15.46 -10.57 -12.43
N GLU A 166 -16.52 -10.67 -13.23
CA GLU A 166 -17.84 -10.15 -12.89
C GLU A 166 -18.39 -10.77 -11.59
N GLU A 167 -18.27 -12.10 -11.45
CA GLU A 167 -18.69 -12.80 -10.23
C GLU A 167 -17.89 -12.36 -9.01
N THR A 168 -16.56 -12.20 -9.18
CA THR A 168 -15.67 -11.76 -8.11
C THR A 168 -16.02 -10.36 -7.64
N VAL A 169 -16.28 -9.41 -8.55
CA VAL A 169 -16.68 -8.04 -8.18
C VAL A 169 -18.01 -8.05 -7.41
N ARG A 170 -19.02 -8.81 -7.88
CA ARG A 170 -20.31 -8.93 -7.16
C ARG A 170 -20.13 -9.51 -5.76
N ARG A 171 -19.34 -10.58 -5.63
CA ARG A 171 -19.03 -11.20 -4.34
C ARG A 171 -18.30 -10.25 -3.42
N LYS A 172 -17.28 -9.52 -3.90
CA LYS A 172 -16.54 -8.55 -3.09
C LYS A 172 -17.41 -7.42 -2.58
N LYS A 173 -18.35 -6.94 -3.39
CA LYS A 173 -19.37 -5.99 -2.93
C LYS A 173 -20.22 -6.57 -1.80
N GLN A 174 -20.65 -7.83 -1.88
CA GLN A 174 -21.41 -8.51 -0.83
C GLN A 174 -20.58 -8.72 0.45
N GLU A 175 -19.27 -8.94 0.31
CA GLU A 175 -18.32 -9.03 1.42
C GLU A 175 -18.02 -7.68 2.08
N GLY A 176 -18.60 -6.57 1.59
CA GLY A 176 -18.48 -5.24 2.18
C GLY A 176 -17.32 -4.41 1.66
N TYR A 177 -16.66 -4.82 0.57
CA TYR A 177 -15.70 -3.95 -0.12
C TYR A 177 -16.42 -2.78 -0.78
N ILE A 178 -15.87 -1.57 -0.62
CA ILE A 178 -16.48 -0.34 -1.12
C ILE A 178 -15.99 0.09 -2.49
N GLY A 179 -14.88 -0.48 -2.95
CA GLY A 179 -14.27 -0.12 -4.22
C GLY A 179 -13.21 -1.11 -4.66
N LEU A 180 -12.69 -0.84 -5.84
CA LEU A 180 -11.65 -1.61 -6.51
C LEU A 180 -10.37 -0.77 -6.52
N LYS A 181 -9.23 -1.41 -6.27
CA LYS A 181 -7.90 -0.81 -6.38
C LYS A 181 -7.15 -1.43 -7.55
N SER A 182 -6.56 -0.58 -8.36
CA SER A 182 -5.74 -0.97 -9.50
C SER A 182 -4.44 -0.19 -9.53
N HIS A 183 -3.36 -0.86 -9.92
CA HIS A 183 -2.08 -0.29 -10.29
C HIS A 183 -1.83 -0.42 -11.81
N VAL A 184 -2.89 -0.60 -12.60
CA VAL A 184 -2.75 -0.87 -14.03
C VAL A 184 -1.95 0.21 -14.76
N LEU A 185 -2.04 1.47 -14.32
CA LEU A 185 -1.27 2.57 -14.90
C LEU A 185 0.25 2.38 -14.80
N GLU A 186 0.71 1.68 -13.76
CA GLU A 186 2.12 1.33 -13.60
C GLU A 186 2.54 0.14 -14.50
N LEU A 187 1.55 -0.57 -15.03
CA LEU A 187 1.74 -1.78 -15.83
C LEU A 187 1.59 -1.53 -17.34
N LEU A 188 0.97 -0.42 -17.72
CA LEU A 188 0.75 -0.06 -19.12
C LEU A 188 1.98 0.68 -19.67
N ASP A 189 2.36 0.30 -20.90
CA ASP A 189 3.37 1.01 -21.68
C ASP A 189 2.74 2.14 -22.53
N GLU A 190 1.42 2.27 -22.50
CA GLU A 190 0.62 3.27 -23.22
C GLU A 190 -0.44 3.90 -22.30
N ALA A 191 -0.97 5.04 -22.70
CA ALA A 191 -2.06 5.67 -21.97
C ALA A 191 -3.30 4.77 -21.91
N PRO A 192 -4.03 4.72 -20.78
CA PRO A 192 -5.27 3.96 -20.69
C PRO A 192 -6.28 4.44 -21.73
N HIS A 193 -6.94 3.50 -22.35
CA HIS A 193 -8.02 3.73 -23.31
C HIS A 193 -9.08 2.64 -23.19
N ASP A 194 -10.24 2.87 -23.76
CA ASP A 194 -11.31 1.88 -23.75
C ASP A 194 -10.91 0.68 -24.60
N VAL A 195 -10.96 -0.51 -24.01
CA VAL A 195 -10.70 -1.78 -24.67
C VAL A 195 -11.95 -2.63 -24.58
N SER A 196 -12.52 -3.00 -25.72
CA SER A 196 -13.72 -3.84 -25.73
C SER A 196 -13.41 -5.28 -25.32
N PRO A 197 -14.39 -6.04 -24.77
CA PRO A 197 -14.22 -7.47 -24.48
C PRO A 197 -13.76 -8.28 -25.70
N LYS A 198 -14.23 -7.92 -26.91
CA LYS A 198 -13.78 -8.57 -28.16
C LYS A 198 -12.30 -8.34 -28.43
N GLU A 199 -11.83 -7.14 -28.18
CA GLU A 199 -10.42 -6.79 -28.33
C GLU A 199 -9.58 -7.49 -27.25
N GLY A 200 -10.02 -7.47 -25.98
CA GLY A 200 -9.35 -8.19 -24.89
C GLY A 200 -9.19 -9.69 -25.19
N ALA A 201 -10.20 -10.31 -25.77
CA ALA A 201 -10.15 -11.72 -26.17
C ALA A 201 -9.04 -12.03 -27.19
N LEU A 202 -8.72 -11.08 -28.10
CA LEU A 202 -7.64 -11.26 -29.07
C LEU A 202 -6.25 -11.30 -28.42
N TYR A 203 -6.10 -10.67 -27.27
CA TYR A 203 -4.82 -10.59 -26.57
C TYR A 203 -4.67 -11.64 -25.45
N PHE A 204 -5.71 -12.44 -25.19
CA PHE A 204 -5.74 -13.37 -24.04
C PHE A 204 -4.55 -14.32 -24.03
N GLU A 205 -4.26 -15.02 -25.11
CA GLU A 205 -3.17 -15.99 -25.17
C GLU A 205 -1.79 -15.32 -25.04
N SER A 206 -1.59 -14.15 -25.64
CA SER A 206 -0.34 -13.40 -25.49
C SER A 206 -0.15 -12.90 -24.07
N ALA A 207 -1.21 -12.41 -23.42
CA ALA A 207 -1.19 -12.00 -22.02
C ALA A 207 -0.86 -13.17 -21.09
N LYS A 208 -1.45 -14.33 -21.36
CA LYS A 208 -1.18 -15.58 -20.61
C LYS A 208 0.26 -16.07 -20.81
N ALA A 209 0.84 -15.82 -21.97
CA ALA A 209 2.24 -16.10 -22.27
C ALA A 209 3.23 -15.08 -21.65
N GLY A 210 2.73 -14.04 -20.97
CA GLY A 210 3.55 -13.08 -20.24
C GLY A 210 3.82 -11.77 -20.98
N ASP A 211 3.18 -11.52 -22.14
CA ASP A 211 3.24 -10.24 -22.82
C ASP A 211 2.55 -9.15 -21.98
N ARG A 212 3.32 -8.13 -21.60
CA ARG A 212 2.88 -7.06 -20.70
C ARG A 212 1.84 -6.15 -21.36
N THR A 213 2.03 -5.80 -22.61
CA THR A 213 1.08 -4.95 -23.35
C THR A 213 -0.24 -5.68 -23.57
N ALA A 214 -0.18 -6.97 -23.96
CA ALA A 214 -1.36 -7.81 -24.07
C ALA A 214 -2.09 -7.97 -22.73
N PHE A 215 -1.36 -8.12 -21.63
CA PHE A 215 -1.95 -8.14 -20.28
C PHE A 215 -2.70 -6.84 -19.98
N GLY A 216 -2.13 -5.68 -20.32
CA GLY A 216 -2.78 -4.39 -20.14
C GLY A 216 -4.11 -4.31 -20.90
N ARG A 217 -4.17 -4.77 -22.14
CA ARG A 217 -5.40 -4.80 -22.96
C ARG A 217 -6.44 -5.77 -22.41
N VAL A 218 -6.04 -6.97 -22.00
CA VAL A 218 -6.93 -7.92 -21.32
C VAL A 218 -7.47 -7.30 -20.05
N TYR A 219 -6.61 -6.67 -19.25
CA TYR A 219 -6.99 -6.03 -18.00
C TYR A 219 -8.03 -4.92 -18.22
N LEU A 220 -7.76 -3.98 -19.14
CA LEU A 220 -8.67 -2.87 -19.43
C LEU A 220 -10.01 -3.34 -19.99
N SER A 221 -10.04 -4.46 -20.73
CA SER A 221 -11.28 -5.00 -21.30
C SER A 221 -12.24 -5.65 -20.31
N LEU A 222 -11.82 -5.81 -19.04
CA LEU A 222 -12.66 -6.35 -17.98
C LEU A 222 -13.59 -5.29 -17.36
N PHE A 223 -13.41 -4.01 -17.70
CA PHE A 223 -14.20 -2.88 -17.21
C PHE A 223 -15.09 -2.30 -18.29
#